data_6bb68d8a6e5a0aa2a825590af7508dd7
#
_entry.id   6bb68d8a6e5a0aa2a825590af7508dd7
#
_cell.length_a   1.000
_cell.length_b   1.000
_cell.length_c   1.000
_cell.angle_alpha   90.00
_cell.angle_beta   90.00
_cell.angle_gamma   90.00
#
_symmetry.space_group_name_H-M   'P 1'
#
loop_
_entity.id
_entity.type
_entity.pdbx_description
1 polymer ?
#
loop_
_entity_poly.entity_id
_entity_poly.type
_entity_poly.pdbx_seq_one_letter_code
_entity_poly.pdbx_strand_id
1 'polypeptide(L)'
;MSTIPHSDHFPTAVFLGDSITTGWRALSHPRNRWTSLVCEHQRWREVNLAADGLGFFARRGGHLPGGQRSPSCRDTTWLEAVLRCEPDIVTISLGLNDAAFLPSQRELVEQAIDHDLSFISTRLRGAPVIIAPYFPSLEVGPRFQAIRRLVHEKATSLGL
;
A
#
# COMPACT_ATOMS: atom_id res chain seq x y z
N MET A 1 -31.67 -29.01 15.69
CA MET A 1 -30.57 -28.92 14.70
C MET A 1 -30.51 -27.49 14.22
N SER A 2 -29.52 -26.72 14.73
CA SER A 2 -29.35 -25.33 14.37
C SER A 2 -28.47 -25.28 13.12
N THR A 3 -29.04 -24.91 11.97
CA THR A 3 -28.31 -24.63 10.74
C THR A 3 -27.63 -23.30 10.91
N ILE A 4 -26.32 -23.30 11.13
CA ILE A 4 -25.50 -22.11 11.02
C ILE A 4 -25.52 -21.71 9.53
N PRO A 5 -25.97 -20.51 9.18
CA PRO A 5 -25.87 -20.05 7.81
C PRO A 5 -24.36 -19.84 7.52
N HIS A 6 -23.77 -20.68 6.68
CA HIS A 6 -22.51 -20.39 6.05
C HIS A 6 -22.77 -19.21 5.11
N SER A 7 -22.39 -18.01 5.52
CA SER A 7 -22.24 -16.94 4.56
C SER A 7 -21.03 -17.29 3.69
N ASP A 8 -21.26 -17.60 2.42
CA ASP A 8 -20.20 -17.80 1.40
C ASP A 8 -19.43 -16.49 1.10
N HIS A 9 -19.39 -15.57 2.04
CA HIS A 9 -18.72 -14.29 1.89
C HIS A 9 -17.24 -14.43 2.23
N PHE A 10 -16.41 -14.50 1.22
CA PHE A 10 -14.95 -14.41 1.39
C PHE A 10 -14.56 -12.97 1.75
N PRO A 11 -13.77 -12.75 2.80
CA PRO A 11 -13.29 -11.43 3.17
C PRO A 11 -12.58 -10.75 2.00
N THR A 12 -12.85 -9.45 1.80
CA THR A 12 -12.20 -8.64 0.78
C THR A 12 -10.88 -8.10 1.31
N ALA A 13 -9.77 -8.53 0.73
CA ALA A 13 -8.45 -8.01 1.02
C ALA A 13 -8.02 -7.01 -0.08
N VAL A 14 -7.81 -5.76 0.32
CA VAL A 14 -7.36 -4.69 -0.57
C VAL A 14 -5.88 -4.45 -0.37
N PHE A 15 -5.13 -4.43 -1.47
CA PHE A 15 -3.69 -4.21 -1.49
C PHE A 15 -3.38 -2.90 -2.20
N LEU A 16 -2.86 -1.93 -1.47
CA LEU A 16 -2.29 -0.70 -2.01
C LEU A 16 -0.76 -0.83 -2.01
N GLY A 17 -0.15 -0.78 -3.19
CA GLY A 17 1.28 -1.05 -3.32
C GLY A 17 1.88 -0.53 -4.62
N ASP A 18 3.13 -0.85 -4.83
CA ASP A 18 3.91 -0.46 -6.01
C ASP A 18 4.15 -1.63 -6.98
N SER A 19 5.23 -1.53 -7.77
CA SER A 19 5.61 -2.52 -8.77
C SER A 19 5.91 -3.92 -8.20
N ILE A 20 6.28 -4.04 -6.94
CA ILE A 20 6.46 -5.34 -6.29
C ILE A 20 5.10 -6.01 -6.08
N THR A 21 4.10 -5.21 -5.75
CA THR A 21 2.72 -5.68 -5.57
C THR A 21 2.01 -5.95 -6.89
N THR A 22 2.33 -5.20 -7.97
CA THR A 22 1.84 -5.55 -9.32
C THR A 22 2.50 -6.81 -9.88
N GLY A 23 3.69 -7.17 -9.38
CA GLY A 23 4.52 -8.24 -9.93
C GLY A 23 5.24 -7.85 -11.23
N TRP A 24 5.55 -6.56 -11.40
CA TRP A 24 6.13 -5.96 -12.60
C TRP A 24 7.36 -6.73 -13.10
N ARG A 25 7.30 -7.20 -14.35
CA ARG A 25 8.37 -7.92 -15.07
C ARG A 25 8.93 -9.17 -14.37
N ALA A 26 8.41 -9.57 -13.22
CA ALA A 26 8.93 -10.69 -12.44
C ALA A 26 8.07 -11.96 -12.59
N LEU A 27 6.88 -11.83 -13.15
CA LEU A 27 5.89 -12.91 -13.15
C LEU A 27 5.51 -13.33 -14.57
N SER A 28 5.41 -14.62 -14.77
CA SER A 28 4.87 -15.22 -15.99
C SER A 28 3.34 -15.14 -16.07
N HIS A 29 2.67 -14.98 -14.91
CA HIS A 29 1.21 -14.91 -14.81
C HIS A 29 0.78 -14.08 -13.61
N PRO A 30 -0.29 -13.25 -13.70
CA PRO A 30 -0.79 -12.44 -12.58
C PRO A 30 -1.12 -13.22 -11.31
N ARG A 31 -1.57 -14.46 -11.42
CA ARG A 31 -1.85 -15.34 -10.27
C ARG A 31 -0.62 -15.71 -9.42
N ASN A 32 0.57 -15.46 -9.95
CA ASN A 32 1.83 -15.70 -9.24
C ASN A 32 2.24 -14.49 -8.38
N ARG A 33 1.44 -13.42 -8.35
CA ARG A 33 1.67 -12.32 -7.41
C ARG A 33 1.60 -12.81 -5.99
N TRP A 34 2.42 -12.25 -5.12
CA TRP A 34 2.37 -12.58 -3.70
C TRP A 34 0.98 -12.32 -3.10
N THR A 35 0.29 -11.26 -3.53
CA THR A 35 -1.08 -10.93 -3.10
C THR A 35 -2.08 -12.01 -3.50
N SER A 36 -1.99 -12.51 -4.73
CA SER A 36 -2.86 -13.59 -5.21
C SER A 36 -2.61 -14.89 -4.45
N LEU A 37 -1.34 -15.23 -4.18
CA LEU A 37 -0.98 -16.43 -3.41
C LEU A 37 -1.48 -16.35 -1.97
N VAL A 38 -1.36 -15.20 -1.33
CA VAL A 38 -1.89 -14.97 0.03
C VAL A 38 -3.41 -15.09 0.03
N CYS A 39 -4.09 -14.46 -0.93
CA CYS A 39 -5.55 -14.50 -1.01
C CYS A 39 -6.07 -15.91 -1.27
N GLU A 40 -5.43 -16.68 -2.13
CA GLU A 40 -5.75 -18.09 -2.36
C GLU A 40 -5.61 -18.92 -1.08
N HIS A 41 -4.48 -18.76 -0.38
CA HIS A 41 -4.23 -19.49 0.87
C HIS A 41 -5.21 -19.14 1.98
N GLN A 42 -5.55 -17.85 2.12
CA GLN A 42 -6.43 -17.34 3.17
C GLN A 42 -7.92 -17.41 2.79
N ARG A 43 -8.26 -17.78 1.57
CA ARG A 43 -9.61 -17.71 1.01
C ARG A 43 -10.19 -16.30 1.07
N TRP A 44 -9.39 -15.30 0.67
CA TRP A 44 -9.81 -13.91 0.55
C TRP A 44 -10.11 -13.55 -0.90
N ARG A 45 -11.00 -12.58 -1.08
CA ARG A 45 -11.21 -11.94 -2.37
C ARG A 45 -10.15 -10.84 -2.56
N GLU A 46 -9.26 -11.01 -3.55
CA GLU A 46 -8.21 -10.05 -3.85
C GLU A 46 -8.80 -8.82 -4.57
N VAL A 47 -8.45 -7.62 -4.07
CA VAL A 47 -8.54 -6.35 -4.79
C VAL A 47 -7.17 -5.70 -4.80
N ASN A 48 -6.49 -5.74 -5.93
CA ASN A 48 -5.15 -5.21 -6.08
C ASN A 48 -5.20 -3.82 -6.71
N LEU A 49 -4.95 -2.78 -5.91
CA LEU A 49 -4.90 -1.37 -6.31
C LEU A 49 -3.44 -0.89 -6.49
N ALA A 50 -2.48 -1.79 -6.62
CA ALA A 50 -1.09 -1.41 -6.81
C ALA A 50 -0.84 -0.78 -8.18
N ALA A 51 0.14 0.12 -8.24
CA ALA A 51 0.59 0.73 -9.47
C ALA A 51 2.11 0.89 -9.50
N ASP A 52 2.71 0.65 -10.66
CA ASP A 52 4.16 0.74 -10.82
C ASP A 52 4.68 2.14 -10.51
N GLY A 53 5.68 2.21 -9.64
CA GLY A 53 6.30 3.46 -9.21
C GLY A 53 5.51 4.25 -8.17
N LEU A 54 4.38 3.74 -7.68
CA LEU A 54 3.59 4.39 -6.65
C LEU A 54 4.36 4.42 -5.32
N GLY A 55 4.25 5.53 -4.60
CA GLY A 55 4.73 5.73 -3.24
C GLY A 55 3.70 6.41 -2.37
N PHE A 56 4.06 6.78 -1.17
CA PHE A 56 3.29 7.73 -0.37
C PHE A 56 3.29 9.13 -1.01
N PHE A 57 4.42 9.52 -1.56
CA PHE A 57 4.67 10.80 -2.25
C PHE A 57 4.81 10.62 -3.77
N ALA A 58 5.57 9.60 -4.20
CA ALA A 58 5.87 9.33 -5.59
C ALA A 58 4.62 9.00 -6.40
N ARG A 59 4.48 9.62 -7.57
CA ARG A 59 3.39 9.39 -8.55
C ARG A 59 1.97 9.55 -8.01
N ARG A 60 1.78 10.42 -7.03
CA ARG A 60 0.47 10.65 -6.41
C ARG A 60 -0.33 11.79 -7.05
N GLY A 61 0.34 12.80 -7.60
CA GLY A 61 -0.29 14.00 -8.15
C GLY A 61 -0.83 13.86 -9.58
N GLY A 62 -1.10 14.99 -10.21
CA GLY A 62 -1.62 15.07 -11.57
C GLY A 62 -0.67 14.53 -12.63
N HIS A 63 -1.20 14.31 -13.82
CA HIS A 63 -0.41 13.84 -14.96
C HIS A 63 0.55 14.93 -15.46
N LEU A 64 1.78 14.52 -15.75
CA LEU A 64 2.81 15.31 -16.39
C LEU A 64 2.82 15.02 -17.90
N PRO A 65 3.42 15.91 -18.72
CA PRO A 65 3.75 15.58 -20.10
C PRO A 65 4.55 14.26 -20.16
N GLY A 66 4.17 13.37 -21.06
CA GLY A 66 4.76 12.02 -21.15
C GLY A 66 4.06 10.94 -20.32
N GLY A 67 2.91 11.24 -19.69
CA GLY A 67 2.04 10.25 -19.04
C GLY A 67 2.46 9.84 -17.63
N GLN A 68 3.56 10.39 -17.10
CA GLN A 68 3.94 10.17 -15.70
C GLN A 68 3.08 11.02 -14.77
N ARG A 69 2.91 10.58 -13.54
CA ARG A 69 2.27 11.39 -12.49
C ARG A 69 3.31 12.12 -11.65
N SER A 70 3.01 13.35 -11.28
CA SER A 70 3.82 14.14 -10.37
C SER A 70 3.79 13.56 -8.94
N PRO A 71 4.78 13.88 -8.09
CA PRO A 71 4.67 13.61 -6.67
C PRO A 71 3.61 14.51 -6.01
N SER A 72 3.00 14.04 -4.91
CA SER A 72 2.07 14.82 -4.09
C SER A 72 1.99 14.26 -2.68
N CYS A 73 1.93 15.12 -1.68
CA CYS A 73 1.78 14.75 -0.28
C CYS A 73 0.33 14.85 0.24
N ARG A 74 -0.65 15.13 -0.63
CA ARG A 74 -2.06 15.34 -0.22
C ARG A 74 -3.08 14.69 -1.15
N ASP A 75 -2.64 13.84 -2.07
CA ASP A 75 -3.56 13.14 -2.98
C ASP A 75 -4.28 12.01 -2.24
N THR A 76 -5.61 12.01 -2.28
CA THR A 76 -6.45 10.99 -1.65
C THR A 76 -6.99 9.96 -2.63
N THR A 77 -6.73 10.11 -3.91
CA THR A 77 -7.35 9.28 -4.98
C THR A 77 -7.23 7.78 -4.71
N TRP A 78 -6.04 7.32 -4.36
CA TRP A 78 -5.78 5.92 -4.05
C TRP A 78 -6.40 5.47 -2.73
N LEU A 79 -6.38 6.34 -1.72
CA LEU A 79 -6.96 6.06 -0.41
C LEU A 79 -8.49 5.97 -0.48
N GLU A 80 -9.11 6.84 -1.25
CA GLU A 80 -10.55 6.79 -1.52
C GLU A 80 -10.93 5.56 -2.35
N ALA A 81 -10.06 5.12 -3.26
CA ALA A 81 -10.26 3.86 -3.97
C ALA A 81 -10.25 2.67 -3.02
N VAL A 82 -9.34 2.65 -2.03
CA VAL A 82 -9.33 1.64 -0.97
C VAL A 82 -10.66 1.63 -0.21
N LEU A 83 -11.15 2.80 0.22
CA LEU A 83 -12.43 2.89 0.96
C LEU A 83 -13.61 2.41 0.15
N ARG A 84 -13.68 2.75 -1.16
CA ARG A 84 -14.76 2.32 -2.04
C ARG A 84 -14.82 0.80 -2.27
N CYS A 85 -13.75 0.09 -1.98
CA CYS A 85 -13.73 -1.38 -2.06
C CYS A 85 -14.37 -2.04 -0.84
N GLU A 86 -14.77 -1.28 0.19
CA GLU A 86 -15.34 -1.81 1.43
C GLU A 86 -14.50 -2.99 1.98
N PRO A 87 -13.22 -2.75 2.30
CA PRO A 87 -12.29 -3.82 2.65
C PRO A 87 -12.59 -4.42 4.02
N ASP A 88 -12.47 -5.73 4.13
CA ASP A 88 -12.36 -6.43 5.41
C ASP A 88 -10.93 -6.42 5.95
N ILE A 89 -9.93 -6.28 5.04
CA ILE A 89 -8.50 -6.23 5.37
C ILE A 89 -7.82 -5.29 4.38
N VAL A 90 -6.92 -4.44 4.86
CA VAL A 90 -6.09 -3.58 3.99
C VAL A 90 -4.61 -3.86 4.21
N THR A 91 -3.86 -3.99 3.14
CA THR A 91 -2.40 -4.03 3.18
C THR A 91 -1.84 -2.85 2.40
N ILE A 92 -0.93 -2.09 3.03
CA ILE A 92 -0.21 -0.99 2.41
C ILE A 92 1.26 -1.36 2.29
N SER A 93 1.76 -1.43 1.06
CA SER A 93 3.14 -1.79 0.72
C SER A 93 3.74 -0.71 -0.17
N LEU A 94 4.05 0.43 0.45
CA LEU A 94 4.60 1.63 -0.20
C LEU A 94 5.88 2.10 0.49
N GLY A 95 6.58 3.03 -0.14
CA GLY A 95 7.77 3.69 0.41
C GLY A 95 9.03 3.48 -0.42
N LEU A 96 9.13 2.38 -1.15
CA LEU A 96 10.32 2.09 -1.96
C LEU A 96 10.64 3.22 -2.95
N ASN A 97 9.64 3.72 -3.66
CA ASN A 97 9.79 4.77 -4.65
C ASN A 97 10.01 6.16 -4.03
N ASP A 98 9.68 6.34 -2.77
CA ASP A 98 9.85 7.59 -2.03
C ASP A 98 11.31 7.82 -1.61
N ALA A 99 12.10 6.76 -1.52
CA ALA A 99 13.51 6.82 -1.14
C ALA A 99 14.35 7.73 -2.07
N ALA A 100 13.95 7.86 -3.33
CA ALA A 100 14.62 8.74 -4.30
C ALA A 100 14.44 10.23 -3.96
N PHE A 101 13.38 10.60 -3.26
CA PHE A 101 13.04 11.97 -2.90
C PHE A 101 13.65 12.44 -1.56
N LEU A 102 14.10 11.54 -0.71
CA LEU A 102 14.64 11.88 0.61
C LEU A 102 15.79 12.90 0.60
N PRO A 103 16.73 12.90 -0.37
CA PRO A 103 17.82 13.85 -0.34
C PRO A 103 17.42 15.32 -0.52
N SER A 104 16.29 15.56 -1.21
CA SER A 104 15.87 16.91 -1.59
C SER A 104 14.48 17.32 -1.13
N GLN A 105 13.63 16.36 -0.77
CA GLN A 105 12.20 16.59 -0.46
C GLN A 105 11.73 15.78 0.75
N ARG A 106 12.62 15.59 1.71
CA ARG A 106 12.35 14.76 2.91
C ARG A 106 11.07 15.15 3.63
N GLU A 107 10.88 16.44 3.89
CA GLU A 107 9.70 16.94 4.59
C GLU A 107 8.39 16.62 3.86
N LEU A 108 8.39 16.69 2.52
CA LEU A 108 7.21 16.34 1.73
C LEU A 108 6.92 14.84 1.76
N VAL A 109 7.96 14.01 1.79
CA VAL A 109 7.81 12.55 1.95
C VAL A 109 7.24 12.23 3.34
N GLU A 110 7.74 12.85 4.39
CA GLU A 110 7.23 12.69 5.76
C GLU A 110 5.76 13.14 5.86
N GLN A 111 5.42 14.27 5.26
CA GLN A 111 4.03 14.74 5.19
C GLN A 111 3.12 13.76 4.44
N ALA A 112 3.60 13.16 3.36
CA ALA A 112 2.84 12.19 2.59
C ALA A 112 2.56 10.91 3.41
N ILE A 113 3.56 10.39 4.09
CA ILE A 113 3.41 9.23 4.99
C ILE A 113 2.43 9.55 6.12
N ASP A 114 2.58 10.71 6.75
CA ASP A 114 1.69 11.18 7.82
C ASP A 114 0.24 11.30 7.33
N HIS A 115 0.05 11.94 6.19
CA HIS A 115 -1.27 12.14 5.58
C HIS A 115 -1.95 10.79 5.28
N ASP A 116 -1.28 9.88 4.60
CA ASP A 116 -1.89 8.63 4.16
C ASP A 116 -2.22 7.70 5.33
N LEU A 117 -1.29 7.51 6.25
CA LEU A 117 -1.52 6.64 7.41
C LEU A 117 -2.56 7.23 8.36
N SER A 118 -2.58 8.55 8.56
CA SER A 118 -3.62 9.23 9.34
C SER A 118 -5.00 9.11 8.69
N PHE A 119 -5.07 9.26 7.36
CA PHE A 119 -6.31 9.10 6.61
C PHE A 119 -6.87 7.68 6.78
N ILE A 120 -6.05 6.67 6.57
CA ILE A 120 -6.43 5.25 6.69
C ILE A 120 -6.86 4.92 8.13
N SER A 121 -6.05 5.29 9.12
CA SER A 121 -6.36 5.06 10.54
C SER A 121 -7.70 5.68 10.96
N THR A 122 -8.03 6.85 10.42
CA THR A 122 -9.26 7.58 10.77
C THR A 122 -10.49 7.04 10.04
N ARG A 123 -10.33 6.63 8.77
CA ARG A 123 -11.44 6.32 7.87
C ARG A 123 -11.76 4.82 7.80
N LEU A 124 -10.79 3.94 8.00
CA LEU A 124 -10.97 2.49 8.04
C LEU A 124 -11.20 2.00 9.48
N ARG A 125 -12.36 2.34 10.01
CA ARG A 125 -12.74 1.87 11.35
C ARG A 125 -13.20 0.42 11.29
N GLY A 126 -12.46 -0.46 11.98
CA GLY A 126 -12.82 -1.88 12.15
C GLY A 126 -12.18 -2.85 11.16
N ALA A 127 -11.62 -2.39 10.05
CA ALA A 127 -10.80 -3.25 9.18
C ALA A 127 -9.33 -3.23 9.66
N PRO A 128 -8.69 -4.38 9.89
CA PRO A 128 -7.28 -4.43 10.19
C PRO A 128 -6.45 -3.89 9.02
N VAL A 129 -5.45 -3.07 9.37
CA VAL A 129 -4.51 -2.48 8.42
C VAL A 129 -3.13 -3.10 8.65
N ILE A 130 -2.56 -3.69 7.62
CA ILE A 130 -1.23 -4.28 7.63
C ILE A 130 -0.31 -3.33 6.86
N ILE A 131 0.70 -2.79 7.53
CA ILE A 131 1.76 -2.03 6.89
C ILE A 131 2.91 -3.01 6.60
N ALA A 132 3.08 -3.34 5.33
CA ALA A 132 4.09 -4.29 4.86
C ALA A 132 5.21 -3.56 4.11
N PRO A 133 6.23 -3.09 4.81
CA PRO A 133 7.39 -2.50 4.17
C PRO A 133 8.17 -3.59 3.43
N TYR A 134 8.62 -3.29 2.22
CA TYR A 134 9.43 -4.23 1.44
C TYR A 134 10.84 -4.36 2.00
N PHE A 135 11.29 -5.61 2.01
CA PHE A 135 12.69 -5.94 2.27
C PHE A 135 13.18 -6.87 1.18
N PRO A 136 13.84 -6.34 0.14
CA PRO A 136 14.70 -7.20 -0.63
C PRO A 136 15.74 -7.79 0.34
N SER A 137 16.05 -9.07 0.19
CA SER A 137 17.11 -9.78 0.93
C SER A 137 18.52 -9.23 0.65
N LEU A 138 18.63 -8.20 -0.17
CA LEU A 138 19.84 -7.47 -0.51
C LEU A 138 20.08 -6.36 0.53
N GLU A 139 21.32 -5.98 0.74
CA GLU A 139 21.70 -4.85 1.59
C GLU A 139 20.88 -3.61 1.22
N VAL A 140 19.95 -3.26 2.10
CA VAL A 140 19.06 -2.14 1.89
C VAL A 140 19.85 -0.86 2.16
N GLY A 141 20.06 -0.05 1.16
CA GLY A 141 20.79 1.21 1.29
C GLY A 141 20.15 2.16 2.32
N PRO A 142 20.90 3.14 2.83
CA PRO A 142 20.49 3.99 3.94
C PRO A 142 19.18 4.75 3.70
N ARG A 143 18.85 5.08 2.45
CA ARG A 143 17.60 5.74 2.08
C ARG A 143 16.38 4.86 2.32
N PHE A 144 16.46 3.58 1.98
CA PHE A 144 15.37 2.63 2.23
C PHE A 144 15.18 2.37 3.71
N GLN A 145 16.28 2.27 4.47
CA GLN A 145 16.22 2.17 5.93
C GLN A 145 15.56 3.40 6.55
N ALA A 146 15.83 4.59 6.01
CA ALA A 146 15.21 5.82 6.47
C ALA A 146 13.69 5.84 6.21
N ILE A 147 13.24 5.50 5.00
CA ILE A 147 11.80 5.37 4.68
C ILE A 147 11.14 4.36 5.62
N ARG A 148 11.72 3.20 5.76
CA ARG A 148 11.20 2.16 6.64
C ARG A 148 10.96 2.67 8.05
N ARG A 149 11.94 3.39 8.59
CA ARG A 149 11.86 3.96 9.92
C ARG A 149 10.73 4.97 10.04
N LEU A 150 10.62 5.89 9.09
CA LEU A 150 9.55 6.88 9.04
C LEU A 150 8.16 6.24 9.01
N VAL A 151 7.97 5.25 8.14
CA VAL A 151 6.70 4.51 8.04
C VAL A 151 6.39 3.77 9.33
N HIS A 152 7.38 3.09 9.91
CA HIS A 152 7.21 2.34 11.16
C HIS A 152 6.87 3.28 12.35
N GLU A 153 7.62 4.36 12.52
CA GLU A 153 7.39 5.35 13.58
C GLU A 153 5.98 5.93 13.49
N LYS A 154 5.56 6.30 12.28
CA LYS A 154 4.22 6.86 12.07
C LYS A 154 3.11 5.82 12.28
N ALA A 155 3.24 4.63 11.71
CA ALA A 155 2.26 3.56 11.88
C ALA A 155 2.09 3.23 13.38
N THR A 156 3.20 3.04 14.10
CA THR A 156 3.18 2.77 15.54
C THR A 156 2.48 3.89 16.33
N SER A 157 2.74 5.16 15.98
CA SER A 157 2.10 6.30 16.65
C SER A 157 0.58 6.35 16.45
N LEU A 158 0.07 5.74 15.42
CA LEU A 158 -1.35 5.64 15.07
C LEU A 158 -2.00 4.32 15.52
N GLY A 159 -1.22 3.40 16.10
CA GLY A 159 -1.70 2.08 16.51
C GLY A 159 -1.97 1.12 15.33
N LEU A 160 -1.27 1.33 14.21
CA LEU A 160 -1.31 0.49 13.02
C LEU A 160 -0.20 -0.58 13.05
#